data_d39a1c3aa89d78753835172190c8d7f8
#
_entry.id   d39a1c3aa89d78753835172190c8d7f8
#
_cell.length_a   1.000
_cell.length_b   1.000
_cell.length_c   1.000
_cell.angle_alpha   90.00
_cell.angle_beta   90.00
_cell.angle_gamma   90.00
#
_symmetry.space_group_name_H-M   'P 1'
#
loop_
_entity.id
_entity.type
_entity.pdbx_description
1 polymer ?
#
loop_
_entity_poly.entity_id
_entity_poly.type
_entity_poly.pdbx_seq_one_letter_code
_entity_poly.pdbx_strand_id
1 'polypeptide(L)'
;MTKPIIGITANVRPNPAHEDIHWSYAPSGFVEGVQKAGGLAILLPVSDPSEAKTYISMIDKLILIGGQNVDPKFYNEENHASEDDFFLERDLFEMALIEEATKQKKPIFSICRGTQLMNVALGGSLHQDIERHWQDKPSDYLYHEMIIDEHSKLAEIYGRETSINSFHHQSIKHLASDLRVIARDPEDNTIEAVESNTPDLRYLGVQWHPELLLHKREEDLKLFEYVVNEL
;
A
#
# COMPACT_ATOMS: atom_id res chain seq x y z
N MET A 1 19.86 2.97 20.25
CA MET A 1 18.58 2.28 19.98
C MET A 1 18.78 1.41 18.75
N THR A 2 18.23 0.21 18.72
CA THR A 2 18.25 -0.65 17.52
C THR A 2 17.30 -0.07 16.49
N LYS A 3 17.69 -0.09 15.21
CA LYS A 3 16.81 0.36 14.12
C LYS A 3 15.62 -0.59 13.99
N PRO A 4 14.38 -0.08 13.77
CA PRO A 4 13.25 -0.96 13.51
C PRO A 4 13.44 -1.67 12.17
N ILE A 5 13.08 -2.94 12.11
CA ILE A 5 13.13 -3.78 10.90
C ILE A 5 11.78 -3.67 10.19
N ILE A 6 11.80 -3.16 8.99
CA ILE A 6 10.60 -2.93 8.17
C ILE A 6 10.57 -3.96 7.05
N GLY A 7 9.58 -4.85 7.09
CA GLY A 7 9.32 -5.81 6.02
C GLY A 7 8.56 -5.12 4.88
N ILE A 8 9.09 -5.17 3.68
CA ILE A 8 8.48 -4.62 2.47
C ILE A 8 8.11 -5.80 1.57
N THR A 9 6.83 -5.97 1.23
CA THR A 9 6.43 -7.05 0.32
C THR A 9 7.07 -6.85 -1.06
N ALA A 10 7.36 -7.94 -1.74
CA ALA A 10 7.96 -7.89 -3.08
C ALA A 10 6.93 -8.27 -4.14
N ASN A 11 7.13 -7.75 -5.34
CA ASN A 11 6.49 -8.22 -6.55
C ASN A 11 7.43 -9.20 -7.27
N VAL A 12 6.93 -9.87 -8.30
CA VAL A 12 7.70 -10.80 -9.15
C VAL A 12 7.56 -10.38 -10.61
N ARG A 13 8.66 -10.41 -11.34
CA ARG A 13 8.65 -10.20 -12.79
C ARG A 13 9.67 -11.10 -13.48
N PRO A 14 9.45 -11.48 -14.75
CA PRO A 14 10.45 -12.17 -15.53
C PRO A 14 11.67 -11.27 -15.77
N ASN A 15 12.83 -11.89 -15.91
CA ASN A 15 14.04 -11.22 -16.38
C ASN A 15 13.85 -10.84 -17.86
N PRO A 16 14.07 -9.58 -18.27
CA PRO A 16 13.89 -9.16 -19.66
C PRO A 16 14.77 -9.91 -20.68
N ALA A 17 15.90 -10.48 -20.26
CA ALA A 17 16.81 -11.23 -21.11
C ALA A 17 16.59 -12.75 -21.07
N HIS A 18 15.93 -13.26 -20.02
CA HIS A 18 15.71 -14.69 -19.78
C HIS A 18 14.37 -14.85 -19.06
N GLU A 19 13.29 -15.01 -19.79
CA GLU A 19 11.91 -15.04 -19.28
C GLU A 19 11.63 -16.21 -18.32
N ASP A 20 12.42 -17.27 -18.36
CA ASP A 20 12.39 -18.40 -17.43
C ASP A 20 12.98 -18.08 -16.04
N ILE A 21 13.69 -16.95 -15.91
CA ILE A 21 14.24 -16.46 -14.64
C ILE A 21 13.34 -15.36 -14.10
N HIS A 22 12.90 -15.49 -12.85
CA HIS A 22 12.07 -14.48 -12.20
C HIS A 22 12.85 -13.73 -11.12
N TRP A 23 12.58 -12.44 -11.01
CA TRP A 23 13.14 -11.56 -9.97
C TRP A 23 12.05 -11.17 -8.98
N SER A 24 12.34 -11.34 -7.68
CA SER A 24 11.59 -10.67 -6.64
C SER A 24 12.11 -9.25 -6.48
N TYR A 25 11.23 -8.24 -6.50
CA TYR A 25 11.64 -6.84 -6.48
C TYR A 25 10.62 -5.95 -5.76
N ALA A 26 11.08 -4.78 -5.32
CA ALA A 26 10.26 -3.63 -4.99
C ALA A 26 10.89 -2.36 -5.59
N PRO A 27 10.12 -1.33 -5.93
CA PRO A 27 10.68 -0.02 -6.29
C PRO A 27 11.64 0.48 -5.22
N SER A 28 12.80 1.00 -5.62
CA SER A 28 13.86 1.42 -4.70
C SER A 28 13.43 2.51 -3.72
N GLY A 29 12.44 3.33 -4.10
CA GLY A 29 11.89 4.37 -3.24
C GLY A 29 11.35 3.86 -1.90
N PHE A 30 10.79 2.65 -1.85
CA PHE A 30 10.39 2.03 -0.58
C PHE A 30 11.58 1.81 0.36
N VAL A 31 12.65 1.23 -0.16
CA VAL A 31 13.88 0.99 0.61
C VAL A 31 14.52 2.30 1.05
N GLU A 32 14.58 3.26 0.13
CA GLU A 32 15.13 4.58 0.39
C GLU A 32 14.34 5.34 1.46
N GLY A 33 13.00 5.36 1.36
CA GLY A 33 12.12 6.00 2.34
C GLY A 33 12.32 5.44 3.74
N VAL A 34 12.32 4.10 3.88
CA VAL A 34 12.60 3.43 5.16
C VAL A 34 13.98 3.77 5.71
N GLN A 35 15.03 3.75 4.86
CA GLN A 35 16.40 4.04 5.29
C GLN A 35 16.57 5.49 5.71
N LYS A 36 16.03 6.45 4.97
CA LYS A 36 16.03 7.89 5.32
C LYS A 36 15.29 8.15 6.62
N ALA A 37 14.20 7.44 6.87
CA ALA A 37 13.45 7.49 8.12
C ALA A 37 14.15 6.79 9.31
N GLY A 38 15.31 6.16 9.10
CA GLY A 38 16.10 5.51 10.14
C GLY A 38 15.83 4.03 10.37
N GLY A 39 14.95 3.40 9.57
CA GLY A 39 14.65 1.97 9.62
C GLY A 39 15.68 1.10 8.89
N LEU A 40 15.54 -0.21 9.05
CA LEU A 40 16.23 -1.25 8.28
C LEU A 40 15.21 -1.94 7.37
N ALA A 41 15.31 -1.75 6.06
CA ALA A 41 14.42 -2.36 5.08
C ALA A 41 14.85 -3.78 4.73
N ILE A 42 13.91 -4.72 4.75
CA ILE A 42 14.08 -6.07 4.19
C ILE A 42 12.93 -6.38 3.21
N LEU A 43 13.24 -7.01 2.08
CA LEU A 43 12.24 -7.44 1.14
C LEU A 43 11.70 -8.83 1.55
N LEU A 44 10.38 -8.97 1.54
CA LEU A 44 9.68 -10.22 1.77
C LEU A 44 9.28 -10.79 0.40
N PRO A 45 9.98 -11.81 -0.13
CA PRO A 45 9.64 -12.41 -1.42
C PRO A 45 8.27 -13.11 -1.32
N VAL A 46 7.54 -13.18 -2.44
CA VAL A 46 6.33 -14.01 -2.52
C VAL A 46 6.70 -15.45 -2.17
N SER A 47 5.98 -16.05 -1.23
CA SER A 47 6.27 -17.35 -0.66
C SER A 47 4.96 -18.11 -0.37
N ASP A 48 5.09 -19.33 0.18
CA ASP A 48 3.94 -20.10 0.66
C ASP A 48 3.25 -19.34 1.82
N PRO A 49 1.90 -19.23 1.84
CA PRO A 49 1.17 -18.58 2.92
C PRO A 49 1.50 -19.09 4.32
N SER A 50 1.89 -20.36 4.48
CA SER A 50 2.28 -20.95 5.76
C SER A 50 3.54 -20.32 6.38
N GLU A 51 4.37 -19.66 5.56
CA GLU A 51 5.58 -18.95 6.02
C GLU A 51 5.30 -17.55 6.58
N ALA A 52 4.08 -17.02 6.39
CA ALA A 52 3.73 -15.66 6.80
C ALA A 52 4.03 -15.38 8.27
N LYS A 53 3.72 -16.34 9.16
CA LYS A 53 4.00 -16.22 10.59
C LYS A 53 5.49 -15.98 10.87
N THR A 54 6.36 -16.71 10.17
CA THR A 54 7.81 -16.61 10.33
C THR A 54 8.28 -15.23 9.87
N TYR A 55 7.86 -14.78 8.67
CA TYR A 55 8.22 -13.47 8.14
C TYR A 55 7.77 -12.34 9.06
N ILE A 56 6.53 -12.35 9.53
CA ILE A 56 6.00 -11.30 10.42
C ILE A 56 6.71 -11.28 11.78
N SER A 57 7.13 -12.45 12.28
CA SER A 57 7.89 -12.51 13.54
C SER A 57 9.30 -11.91 13.45
N MET A 58 9.86 -11.78 12.25
CA MET A 58 11.19 -11.24 12.01
C MET A 58 11.22 -9.71 11.86
N ILE A 59 10.07 -9.06 11.72
CA ILE A 59 9.95 -7.63 11.44
C ILE A 59 9.24 -6.89 12.56
N ASP A 60 9.44 -5.58 12.62
CA ASP A 60 8.73 -4.71 13.55
C ASP A 60 7.47 -4.11 12.93
N LYS A 61 7.49 -3.83 11.61
CA LYS A 61 6.37 -3.27 10.85
C LYS A 61 6.34 -3.83 9.44
N LEU A 62 5.15 -3.87 8.83
CA LEU A 62 4.90 -4.36 7.48
C LEU A 62 4.56 -3.20 6.53
N ILE A 63 5.16 -3.19 5.34
CA ILE A 63 4.76 -2.34 4.21
C ILE A 63 4.26 -3.22 3.07
N LEU A 64 3.00 -3.01 2.67
CA LEU A 64 2.38 -3.63 1.49
C LEU A 64 2.53 -2.66 0.31
N ILE A 65 3.17 -3.11 -0.76
CA ILE A 65 3.46 -2.27 -1.93
C ILE A 65 2.37 -2.35 -3.01
N GLY A 66 2.44 -1.44 -3.98
CA GLY A 66 1.64 -1.46 -5.20
C GLY A 66 1.91 -2.67 -6.12
N GLY A 67 1.19 -2.76 -7.23
CA GLY A 67 1.38 -3.81 -8.23
C GLY A 67 0.09 -4.20 -8.96
N GLN A 68 -0.04 -5.47 -9.32
CA GLN A 68 -1.15 -6.06 -10.06
C GLN A 68 -2.50 -5.87 -9.38
N ASN A 69 -3.57 -6.05 -10.13
CA ASN A 69 -4.94 -6.03 -9.59
C ASN A 69 -5.15 -7.10 -8.51
N VAL A 70 -6.00 -6.79 -7.52
CA VAL A 70 -6.49 -7.78 -6.56
C VAL A 70 -7.59 -8.62 -7.21
N ASP A 71 -7.46 -9.94 -7.16
CA ASP A 71 -8.41 -10.88 -7.77
C ASP A 71 -9.83 -10.72 -7.16
N PRO A 72 -10.87 -10.43 -7.99
CA PRO A 72 -12.24 -10.20 -7.52
C PRO A 72 -12.83 -11.33 -6.71
N LYS A 73 -12.34 -12.57 -6.86
CA LYS A 73 -12.81 -13.70 -6.05
C LYS A 73 -12.63 -13.50 -4.55
N PHE A 74 -11.64 -12.67 -4.11
CA PHE A 74 -11.40 -12.40 -2.69
C PHE A 74 -12.47 -11.48 -2.07
N TYR A 75 -13.27 -10.77 -2.90
CA TYR A 75 -14.43 -9.99 -2.44
C TYR A 75 -15.75 -10.43 -3.09
N ASN A 76 -15.81 -11.71 -3.55
CA ASN A 76 -17.00 -12.39 -4.06
C ASN A 76 -17.67 -11.68 -5.25
N GLU A 77 -16.88 -11.08 -6.13
CA GLU A 77 -17.38 -10.50 -7.40
C GLU A 77 -16.80 -11.26 -8.60
N GLU A 78 -17.49 -11.19 -9.75
CA GLU A 78 -16.97 -11.68 -11.03
C GLU A 78 -15.93 -10.70 -11.57
N ASN A 79 -14.99 -11.21 -12.38
CA ASN A 79 -14.00 -10.36 -13.02
C ASN A 79 -14.62 -9.50 -14.13
N HIS A 80 -14.57 -8.19 -13.97
CA HIS A 80 -14.99 -7.17 -14.93
C HIS A 80 -13.84 -6.16 -15.21
N ALA A 81 -12.65 -6.42 -14.72
CA ALA A 81 -11.51 -5.54 -14.94
C ALA A 81 -11.15 -5.50 -16.43
N SER A 82 -10.78 -4.31 -16.92
CA SER A 82 -10.31 -4.13 -18.30
C SER A 82 -8.96 -4.80 -18.57
N GLU A 83 -8.14 -4.98 -17.52
CA GLU A 83 -6.84 -5.64 -17.56
C GLU A 83 -6.86 -6.91 -16.70
N ASP A 84 -6.47 -8.04 -17.31
CA ASP A 84 -6.38 -9.34 -16.63
C ASP A 84 -4.96 -9.54 -16.04
N ASP A 85 -4.53 -8.58 -15.22
CA ASP A 85 -3.22 -8.61 -14.54
C ASP A 85 -3.41 -9.00 -13.07
N PHE A 86 -3.54 -10.30 -12.81
CA PHE A 86 -3.69 -10.87 -11.46
C PHE A 86 -2.50 -11.78 -11.14
N PHE A 87 -2.11 -11.81 -9.86
CA PHE A 87 -1.08 -12.70 -9.37
C PHE A 87 -1.53 -13.40 -8.08
N LEU A 88 -2.19 -14.54 -8.25
CA LEU A 88 -2.84 -15.29 -7.18
C LEU A 88 -1.92 -15.65 -6.02
N GLU A 89 -0.70 -16.13 -6.31
CA GLU A 89 0.24 -16.55 -5.29
C GLU A 89 0.65 -15.36 -4.39
N ARG A 90 0.76 -14.18 -4.98
CA ARG A 90 1.03 -12.95 -4.25
C ARG A 90 -0.17 -12.53 -3.39
N ASP A 91 -1.38 -12.59 -3.95
CA ASP A 91 -2.60 -12.27 -3.20
C ASP A 91 -2.72 -13.17 -1.95
N LEU A 92 -2.58 -14.50 -2.13
CA LEU A 92 -2.67 -15.47 -1.03
C LEU A 92 -1.60 -15.24 0.04
N PHE A 93 -0.36 -14.98 -0.37
CA PHE A 93 0.73 -14.77 0.57
C PHE A 93 0.57 -13.44 1.33
N GLU A 94 0.24 -12.34 0.64
CA GLU A 94 0.05 -11.03 1.28
C GLU A 94 -1.20 -11.01 2.19
N MET A 95 -2.28 -11.74 1.85
CA MET A 95 -3.43 -11.94 2.74
C MET A 95 -3.01 -12.65 4.04
N ALA A 96 -2.16 -13.68 3.93
CA ALA A 96 -1.62 -14.36 5.11
C ALA A 96 -0.69 -13.46 5.94
N LEU A 97 0.12 -12.60 5.29
CA LEU A 97 0.93 -11.61 5.99
C LEU A 97 0.07 -10.60 6.76
N ILE A 98 -1.03 -10.10 6.17
CA ILE A 98 -1.98 -9.19 6.81
C ILE A 98 -2.60 -9.86 8.05
N GLU A 99 -3.09 -11.09 7.92
CA GLU A 99 -3.67 -11.85 9.01
C GLU A 99 -2.68 -12.04 10.17
N GLU A 100 -1.45 -12.46 9.88
CA GLU A 100 -0.42 -12.67 10.89
C GLU A 100 0.09 -11.35 11.51
N ALA A 101 0.23 -10.28 10.72
CA ALA A 101 0.61 -8.97 11.24
C ALA A 101 -0.45 -8.43 12.21
N THR A 102 -1.73 -8.57 11.87
CA THR A 102 -2.85 -8.21 12.75
C THR A 102 -2.83 -9.03 14.05
N LYS A 103 -2.68 -10.36 13.97
CA LYS A 103 -2.56 -11.24 15.15
C LYS A 103 -1.39 -10.88 16.06
N GLN A 104 -0.25 -10.55 15.48
CA GLN A 104 0.97 -10.17 16.19
C GLN A 104 1.00 -8.67 16.56
N LYS A 105 -0.07 -7.93 16.27
CA LYS A 105 -0.20 -6.46 16.50
C LYS A 105 0.95 -5.65 15.90
N LYS A 106 1.46 -6.08 14.76
CA LYS A 106 2.48 -5.34 14.00
C LYS A 106 1.80 -4.20 13.23
N PRO A 107 2.36 -2.98 13.28
CA PRO A 107 1.86 -1.90 12.43
C PRO A 107 1.98 -2.22 10.95
N ILE A 108 0.96 -1.82 10.18
CA ILE A 108 0.91 -2.03 8.73
C ILE A 108 0.78 -0.67 8.04
N PHE A 109 1.64 -0.41 7.08
CA PHE A 109 1.49 0.66 6.10
C PHE A 109 1.26 0.07 4.72
N SER A 110 0.39 0.65 3.93
CA SER A 110 0.10 0.15 2.59
C SER A 110 0.02 1.26 1.56
N ILE A 111 0.37 0.93 0.32
CA ILE A 111 0.44 1.85 -0.81
C ILE A 111 -0.28 1.22 -2.01
N CYS A 112 -1.17 1.99 -2.65
CA CYS A 112 -1.89 1.65 -3.88
C CYS A 112 -2.61 0.27 -3.75
N ARG A 113 -2.19 -0.73 -4.52
CA ARG A 113 -2.73 -2.09 -4.43
C ARG A 113 -2.69 -2.66 -3.00
N GLY A 114 -1.63 -2.37 -2.23
CA GLY A 114 -1.55 -2.82 -0.83
C GLY A 114 -2.72 -2.31 0.02
N THR A 115 -3.17 -1.07 -0.21
CA THR A 115 -4.34 -0.47 0.46
C THR A 115 -5.65 -1.14 0.03
N GLN A 116 -5.76 -1.45 -1.24
CA GLN A 116 -6.89 -2.19 -1.80
C GLN A 116 -6.97 -3.60 -1.21
N LEU A 117 -5.85 -4.32 -1.18
CA LEU A 117 -5.76 -5.67 -0.61
C LEU A 117 -6.09 -5.68 0.89
N MET A 118 -5.60 -4.69 1.65
CA MET A 118 -5.93 -4.56 3.08
C MET A 118 -7.42 -4.37 3.29
N ASN A 119 -8.08 -3.52 2.49
CA ASN A 119 -9.53 -3.35 2.54
C ASN A 119 -10.27 -4.67 2.27
N VAL A 120 -9.83 -5.42 1.26
CA VAL A 120 -10.40 -6.74 0.92
C VAL A 120 -10.17 -7.75 2.04
N ALA A 121 -8.97 -7.80 2.62
CA ALA A 121 -8.63 -8.69 3.73
C ALA A 121 -9.52 -8.46 4.97
N LEU A 122 -10.00 -7.24 5.15
CA LEU A 122 -10.91 -6.86 6.24
C LEU A 122 -12.40 -6.94 5.83
N GLY A 123 -12.72 -7.49 4.64
CA GLY A 123 -14.08 -7.73 4.18
C GLY A 123 -14.71 -6.62 3.34
N GLY A 124 -13.93 -5.67 2.87
CA GLY A 124 -14.36 -4.66 1.90
C GLY A 124 -14.35 -5.17 0.46
N SER A 125 -14.67 -4.29 -0.50
CA SER A 125 -14.64 -4.60 -1.94
C SER A 125 -14.07 -3.45 -2.76
N LEU A 126 -13.82 -3.68 -4.05
CA LEU A 126 -13.16 -2.74 -4.94
C LEU A 126 -14.03 -2.39 -6.15
N HIS A 127 -13.90 -1.17 -6.67
CA HIS A 127 -14.16 -0.87 -8.06
C HIS A 127 -13.03 -1.49 -8.88
N GLN A 128 -13.39 -2.31 -9.88
CA GLN A 128 -12.41 -3.07 -10.66
C GLN A 128 -11.80 -2.25 -11.80
N ASP A 129 -12.47 -1.16 -12.19
CA ASP A 129 -12.00 -0.24 -13.20
C ASP A 129 -12.58 1.15 -12.92
N ILE A 130 -11.70 2.15 -12.80
CA ILE A 130 -12.06 3.56 -12.63
C ILE A 130 -11.31 4.40 -13.65
N GLU A 131 -11.93 5.47 -14.10
CA GLU A 131 -11.32 6.45 -15.00
C GLU A 131 -10.52 7.50 -14.20
N ARG A 132 -9.64 8.25 -14.88
CA ARG A 132 -8.96 9.45 -14.36
C ARG A 132 -7.88 9.24 -13.29
N HIS A 133 -7.58 8.00 -12.89
CA HIS A 133 -6.57 7.72 -11.86
C HIS A 133 -5.29 7.06 -12.40
N TRP A 134 -5.10 7.11 -13.73
CA TRP A 134 -3.87 6.67 -14.38
C TRP A 134 -3.25 7.80 -15.18
N GLN A 135 -2.14 8.36 -14.67
CA GLN A 135 -1.44 9.45 -15.36
C GLN A 135 -0.46 8.95 -16.42
N ASP A 136 -0.33 9.71 -17.52
CA ASP A 136 0.68 9.55 -18.58
C ASP A 136 1.91 10.45 -18.38
N LYS A 137 2.02 11.09 -17.21
CA LYS A 137 3.08 12.03 -16.83
C LYS A 137 4.22 11.30 -16.11
N PRO A 138 5.39 11.95 -15.94
CA PRO A 138 6.45 11.40 -15.10
C PRO A 138 5.95 10.98 -13.72
N SER A 139 6.57 9.96 -13.12
CA SER A 139 6.12 9.35 -11.87
C SER A 139 6.08 10.32 -10.68
N ASP A 140 6.85 11.40 -10.75
CA ASP A 140 6.91 12.46 -9.75
C ASP A 140 6.00 13.68 -10.08
N TYR A 141 5.14 13.57 -11.11
CA TYR A 141 4.16 14.60 -11.43
C TYR A 141 2.95 14.48 -10.49
N LEU A 142 2.54 15.61 -9.91
CA LEU A 142 1.33 15.70 -9.08
C LEU A 142 0.12 15.88 -9.99
N TYR A 143 -0.73 14.89 -10.05
CA TYR A 143 -1.73 14.70 -11.10
C TYR A 143 -3.11 15.25 -10.72
N HIS A 144 -3.60 14.96 -9.53
CA HIS A 144 -4.89 15.46 -9.04
C HIS A 144 -4.82 15.87 -7.56
N GLU A 145 -5.84 16.56 -7.11
CA GLU A 145 -5.95 17.05 -5.74
C GLU A 145 -6.51 15.97 -4.80
N MET A 146 -6.21 16.12 -3.52
CA MET A 146 -6.72 15.30 -2.44
C MET A 146 -7.11 16.20 -1.27
N ILE A 147 -8.31 15.97 -0.71
CA ILE A 147 -8.77 16.61 0.53
C ILE A 147 -8.63 15.62 1.68
N ILE A 148 -8.03 16.09 2.77
CA ILE A 148 -7.63 15.30 3.93
C ILE A 148 -8.45 15.72 5.17
N ASP A 149 -8.89 14.71 5.95
CA ASP A 149 -9.53 14.92 7.26
C ASP A 149 -8.56 15.65 8.20
N GLU A 150 -8.96 16.84 8.66
CA GLU A 150 -8.15 17.71 9.52
C GLU A 150 -7.74 17.09 10.86
N HIS A 151 -8.41 16.03 11.28
CA HIS A 151 -8.14 15.29 12.53
C HIS A 151 -7.24 14.08 12.33
N SER A 152 -6.75 13.84 11.11
CA SER A 152 -5.84 12.75 10.80
C SER A 152 -4.37 13.15 10.95
N LYS A 153 -3.50 12.16 11.22
CA LYS A 153 -2.04 12.37 11.17
C LYS A 153 -1.56 12.80 9.78
N LEU A 154 -2.29 12.37 8.76
CA LEU A 154 -1.98 12.73 7.38
C LEU A 154 -2.11 14.25 7.15
N ALA A 155 -3.10 14.91 7.77
CA ALA A 155 -3.26 16.37 7.69
C ALA A 155 -2.16 17.15 8.41
N GLU A 156 -1.54 16.58 9.45
CA GLU A 156 -0.36 17.19 10.09
C GLU A 156 0.85 17.20 9.15
N ILE A 157 0.95 16.19 8.25
CA ILE A 157 2.07 16.01 7.32
C ILE A 157 1.87 16.84 6.04
N TYR A 158 0.68 16.74 5.42
CA TYR A 158 0.40 17.30 4.08
C TYR A 158 -0.44 18.56 4.09
N GLY A 159 -1.02 18.97 5.23
CA GLY A 159 -2.09 19.96 5.27
C GLY A 159 -3.45 19.35 4.96
N ARG A 160 -4.47 20.20 4.78
CA ARG A 160 -5.85 19.75 4.51
C ARG A 160 -6.12 19.48 3.03
N GLU A 161 -5.28 20.01 2.16
CA GLU A 161 -5.37 19.88 0.71
C GLU A 161 -3.95 19.72 0.14
N THR A 162 -3.78 18.79 -0.77
CA THR A 162 -2.52 18.61 -1.50
C THR A 162 -2.77 17.90 -2.83
N SER A 163 -1.82 17.97 -3.74
CA SER A 163 -1.87 17.19 -4.98
C SER A 163 -0.98 15.94 -4.86
N ILE A 164 -1.37 14.86 -5.52
CA ILE A 164 -0.71 13.56 -5.49
C ILE A 164 -0.49 13.01 -6.91
N ASN A 165 0.44 12.05 -7.06
CA ASN A 165 0.55 11.24 -8.27
C ASN A 165 -0.51 10.12 -8.26
N SER A 166 -0.82 9.54 -9.44
CA SER A 166 -1.88 8.55 -9.54
C SER A 166 -1.57 7.51 -10.61
N PHE A 167 -1.55 6.23 -10.22
CA PHE A 167 -1.24 5.08 -11.07
C PHE A 167 -2.08 3.87 -10.66
N HIS A 168 -3.42 4.00 -10.71
CA HIS A 168 -4.30 2.89 -10.35
C HIS A 168 -5.59 2.89 -11.19
N HIS A 169 -6.07 1.69 -11.51
CA HIS A 169 -7.34 1.44 -12.18
C HIS A 169 -8.40 0.91 -11.22
N GLN A 170 -7.98 0.36 -10.07
CA GLN A 170 -8.87 -0.09 -9.01
C GLN A 170 -8.91 0.93 -7.86
N SER A 171 -10.03 0.96 -7.13
CA SER A 171 -10.17 1.75 -5.90
C SER A 171 -11.11 1.07 -4.91
N ILE A 172 -11.12 1.53 -3.66
CA ILE A 172 -12.04 1.03 -2.63
C ILE A 172 -13.48 1.40 -3.00
N LYS A 173 -14.38 0.38 -3.10
CA LYS A 173 -15.81 0.51 -3.36
C LYS A 173 -16.61 0.48 -2.06
N HIS A 174 -16.49 -0.62 -1.31
CA HIS A 174 -17.04 -0.73 0.02
C HIS A 174 -15.91 -0.80 1.02
N LEU A 175 -15.88 0.17 1.92
CA LEU A 175 -14.88 0.25 2.97
C LEU A 175 -15.16 -0.82 4.04
N ALA A 176 -14.13 -1.54 4.45
CA ALA A 176 -14.21 -2.46 5.57
C ALA A 176 -14.55 -1.72 6.87
N SER A 177 -15.32 -2.37 7.76
CA SER A 177 -15.83 -1.76 9.02
C SER A 177 -14.73 -1.30 9.98
N ASP A 178 -13.56 -1.92 9.91
CA ASP A 178 -12.42 -1.62 10.78
C ASP A 178 -11.57 -0.44 10.30
N LEU A 179 -11.97 0.16 9.17
CA LEU A 179 -11.30 1.30 8.57
C LEU A 179 -12.16 2.55 8.55
N ARG A 180 -11.52 3.72 8.54
CA ARG A 180 -12.15 5.00 8.23
C ARG A 180 -11.41 5.72 7.11
N VAL A 181 -12.15 6.45 6.30
CA VAL A 181 -11.57 7.30 5.26
C VAL A 181 -10.98 8.55 5.88
N ILE A 182 -9.77 8.90 5.47
CA ILE A 182 -9.07 10.12 5.90
C ILE A 182 -8.68 11.03 4.74
N ALA A 183 -8.80 10.58 3.48
CA ALA A 183 -8.62 11.45 2.32
C ALA A 183 -9.42 10.97 1.12
N ARG A 184 -9.83 11.94 0.27
CA ARG A 184 -10.57 11.69 -0.97
C ARG A 184 -10.17 12.66 -2.07
N ASP A 185 -10.30 12.21 -3.32
CA ASP A 185 -10.35 13.10 -4.49
C ASP A 185 -11.63 13.97 -4.41
N PRO A 186 -11.52 15.30 -4.51
CA PRO A 186 -12.68 16.19 -4.45
C PRO A 186 -13.59 16.15 -5.69
N GLU A 187 -13.10 15.64 -6.82
CA GLU A 187 -13.86 15.65 -8.07
C GLU A 187 -14.79 14.45 -8.22
N ASP A 188 -14.31 13.23 -7.89
CA ASP A 188 -15.09 12.01 -8.06
C ASP A 188 -15.32 11.23 -6.76
N ASN A 189 -14.79 11.74 -5.64
CA ASN A 189 -14.94 11.17 -4.31
C ASN A 189 -14.21 9.82 -4.11
N THR A 190 -13.26 9.47 -4.98
CA THR A 190 -12.40 8.30 -4.83
C THR A 190 -11.67 8.34 -3.50
N ILE A 191 -11.59 7.20 -2.81
CA ILE A 191 -10.89 7.10 -1.53
C ILE A 191 -9.38 7.05 -1.79
N GLU A 192 -8.67 8.06 -1.26
CA GLU A 192 -7.22 8.22 -1.45
C GLU A 192 -6.41 7.82 -0.21
N ALA A 193 -7.01 7.86 0.99
CA ALA A 193 -6.35 7.33 2.17
C ALA A 193 -7.35 6.83 3.21
N VAL A 194 -6.90 5.81 3.93
CA VAL A 194 -7.66 5.17 5.01
C VAL A 194 -6.75 4.87 6.19
N GLU A 195 -7.32 4.85 7.38
CA GLU A 195 -6.63 4.37 8.56
C GLU A 195 -7.55 3.46 9.40
N SER A 196 -6.99 2.76 10.36
CA SER A 196 -7.79 1.97 11.30
C SER A 196 -8.67 2.85 12.18
N ASN A 197 -9.91 2.39 12.43
CA ASN A 197 -10.79 2.96 13.44
C ASN A 197 -10.87 2.10 14.71
N THR A 198 -10.04 1.05 14.82
CA THR A 198 -9.99 0.14 15.96
C THR A 198 -8.64 0.22 16.68
N PRO A 199 -8.62 0.15 18.04
CA PRO A 199 -7.38 0.31 18.81
C PRO A 199 -6.40 -0.87 18.67
N ASP A 200 -6.88 -2.02 18.23
CA ASP A 200 -6.07 -3.23 18.10
C ASP A 200 -5.33 -3.33 16.75
N LEU A 201 -5.71 -2.51 15.77
CA LEU A 201 -5.11 -2.46 14.44
C LEU A 201 -4.39 -1.13 14.24
N ARG A 202 -3.07 -1.16 14.15
CA ARG A 202 -2.23 0.01 13.82
C ARG A 202 -2.01 0.03 12.30
N TYR A 203 -2.82 0.81 11.59
CA TYR A 203 -2.84 0.79 10.13
C TYR A 203 -3.03 2.17 9.51
N LEU A 204 -2.24 2.43 8.46
CA LEU A 204 -2.40 3.53 7.53
C LEU A 204 -2.27 3.01 6.11
N GLY A 205 -3.19 3.39 5.23
CA GLY A 205 -3.15 3.07 3.80
C GLY A 205 -3.32 4.31 2.94
N VAL A 206 -2.52 4.40 1.88
CA VAL A 206 -2.58 5.48 0.89
C VAL A 206 -2.74 4.90 -0.51
N GLN A 207 -3.45 5.60 -1.40
CA GLN A 207 -3.71 5.12 -2.75
C GLN A 207 -2.65 5.59 -3.75
N TRP A 208 -2.05 6.76 -3.53
CA TRP A 208 -0.95 7.30 -4.35
C TRP A 208 0.40 6.65 -4.01
N HIS A 209 1.46 7.10 -4.68
CA HIS A 209 2.81 6.56 -4.57
C HIS A 209 3.80 7.57 -3.95
N PRO A 210 3.84 7.72 -2.61
CA PRO A 210 4.79 8.62 -1.94
C PRO A 210 6.25 8.20 -2.14
N GLU A 211 6.52 6.90 -2.36
CA GLU A 211 7.88 6.39 -2.61
C GLU A 211 8.51 6.92 -3.90
N LEU A 212 7.69 7.41 -4.83
CA LEU A 212 8.15 8.02 -6.08
C LEU A 212 8.41 9.52 -5.95
N LEU A 213 8.05 10.13 -4.82
CA LEU A 213 8.08 11.58 -4.58
C LEU A 213 9.17 12.01 -3.58
N LEU A 214 9.92 11.09 -2.99
CA LEU A 214 10.91 11.32 -1.92
C LEU A 214 12.00 12.36 -2.26
N HIS A 215 12.29 12.56 -3.55
CA HIS A 215 13.28 13.55 -4.01
C HIS A 215 12.68 14.91 -4.34
N LYS A 216 11.34 15.00 -4.36
CA LYS A 216 10.61 16.19 -4.78
C LYS A 216 9.88 16.86 -3.64
N ARG A 217 9.42 16.07 -2.66
CA ARG A 217 8.54 16.54 -1.58
C ARG A 217 9.02 16.05 -0.23
N GLU A 218 9.21 16.99 0.69
CA GLU A 218 9.61 16.69 2.07
C GLU A 218 8.48 15.96 2.83
N GLU A 219 7.22 16.23 2.49
CA GLU A 219 6.04 15.63 3.08
C GLU A 219 6.02 14.11 2.88
N ASP A 220 6.43 13.62 1.71
CA ASP A 220 6.47 12.18 1.44
C ASP A 220 7.55 11.49 2.28
N LEU A 221 8.68 12.16 2.55
CA LEU A 221 9.66 11.64 3.50
C LEU A 221 9.14 11.67 4.94
N LYS A 222 8.44 12.74 5.36
CA LYS A 222 7.80 12.82 6.68
C LYS A 222 6.75 11.70 6.89
N LEU A 223 6.05 11.30 5.82
CA LEU A 223 5.16 10.15 5.88
C LEU A 223 5.93 8.87 6.22
N PHE A 224 7.08 8.60 5.56
CA PHE A 224 7.93 7.46 5.90
C PHE A 224 8.50 7.58 7.32
N GLU A 225 8.88 8.77 7.77
CA GLU A 225 9.35 9.01 9.16
C GLU A 225 8.25 8.67 10.17
N TYR A 226 7.02 9.09 9.93
CA TYR A 226 5.86 8.71 10.74
C TYR A 226 5.67 7.19 10.77
N VAL A 227 5.66 6.55 9.59
CA VAL A 227 5.48 5.09 9.46
C VAL A 227 6.56 4.32 10.23
N VAL A 228 7.82 4.71 10.08
CA VAL A 228 8.95 4.01 10.69
C VAL A 228 9.02 4.23 12.20
N ASN A 229 8.71 5.43 12.69
CA ASN A 229 9.00 5.80 14.08
C ASN A 229 7.76 5.88 14.99
N GLU A 230 6.57 6.19 14.44
CA GLU A 230 5.38 6.50 15.25
C GLU A 230 4.21 5.52 15.03
N LEU A 231 3.97 5.06 13.78
CA LEU A 231 2.87 4.15 13.43
C LEU A 231 2.91 2.86 14.24
#